data_d6a425c26d5ac0046fdefd0954af44b7
#
_entry.id   d6a425c26d5ac0046fdefd0954af44b7
#
_cell.length_a   1.000
_cell.length_b   1.000
_cell.length_c   1.000
_cell.angle_alpha   90.00
_cell.angle_beta   90.00
_cell.angle_gamma   90.00
#
_symmetry.space_group_name_H-M   'P 1'
#
loop_
_entity.id
_entity.type
_entity.pdbx_description
1 polymer ?
#
loop_
_entity_poly.entity_id
_entity_poly.type
_entity_poly.pdbx_seq_one_letter_code
_entity_poly.pdbx_strand_id
1 'polypeptide(L)'
;MSLNVAIIDDHPLVLEGLKSLLIQTEGIENICTAQSGLQLNDLMTLHSFHLYIIDLDLPDIDGFELIHQIKQKSPEAKIIISTMHEEIWIVNKLKHPDIDAVVFKSSAGEYIQKALQTVLKGKKYYCPQFQKLYKEKDKIGHTPDTL
;
A
#
# COMPACT_ATOMS: atom_id res chain seq x y z
N MET A 1 6.10 -9.31 -19.12
CA MET A 1 6.16 -9.81 -17.74
C MET A 1 4.75 -9.82 -17.16
N SER A 2 4.34 -10.96 -16.62
CA SER A 2 2.98 -11.13 -16.09
C SER A 2 3.01 -10.97 -14.58
N LEU A 3 2.26 -10.02 -14.06
CA LEU A 3 2.25 -9.72 -12.64
C LEU A 3 0.92 -10.15 -12.01
N ASN A 4 1.04 -10.75 -10.84
CA ASN A 4 -0.11 -11.09 -10.01
C ASN A 4 -0.19 -10.07 -8.87
N VAL A 5 -1.36 -9.47 -8.71
CA VAL A 5 -1.58 -8.40 -7.74
C VAL A 5 -2.69 -8.79 -6.79
N ALA A 6 -2.49 -8.53 -5.49
CA ALA A 6 -3.53 -8.68 -4.48
C ALA A 6 -3.90 -7.30 -3.94
N ILE A 7 -5.19 -7.04 -3.82
CA ILE A 7 -5.73 -5.82 -3.24
C ILE A 7 -6.46 -6.20 -1.95
N ILE A 8 -6.09 -5.58 -0.84
CA ILE A 8 -6.66 -5.89 0.47
C ILE A 8 -7.27 -4.62 1.07
N ASP A 9 -8.58 -4.58 1.14
CA ASP A 9 -9.34 -3.45 1.67
C ASP A 9 -10.73 -3.94 2.07
N ASP A 10 -11.25 -3.52 3.21
CA ASP A 10 -12.56 -3.97 3.65
C ASP A 10 -13.72 -3.16 3.06
N HIS A 11 -13.44 -2.23 2.15
CA HIS A 11 -14.46 -1.43 1.47
C HIS A 11 -14.66 -1.96 0.04
N PRO A 12 -15.81 -2.62 -0.24
CA PRO A 12 -16.03 -3.21 -1.56
C PRO A 12 -15.91 -2.22 -2.73
N LEU A 13 -16.37 -0.99 -2.55
CA LEU A 13 -16.27 0.01 -3.62
C LEU A 13 -14.84 0.40 -3.92
N VAL A 14 -13.98 0.45 -2.90
CA VAL A 14 -12.56 0.72 -3.10
C VAL A 14 -11.91 -0.42 -3.87
N LEU A 15 -12.22 -1.67 -3.50
CA LEU A 15 -11.70 -2.85 -4.20
C LEU A 15 -12.08 -2.82 -5.68
N GLU A 16 -13.36 -2.54 -5.98
CA GLU A 16 -13.82 -2.49 -7.35
C GLU A 16 -13.17 -1.36 -8.14
N GLY A 17 -13.02 -0.20 -7.52
CA GLY A 17 -12.36 0.94 -8.16
C GLY A 17 -10.90 0.67 -8.49
N LEU A 18 -10.16 0.13 -7.55
CA LEU A 18 -8.75 -0.21 -7.76
C LEU A 18 -8.61 -1.31 -8.80
N LYS A 19 -9.46 -2.33 -8.73
CA LYS A 19 -9.45 -3.42 -9.71
C LYS A 19 -9.68 -2.89 -11.12
N SER A 20 -10.63 -1.98 -11.28
CA SER A 20 -10.90 -1.37 -12.59
C SER A 20 -9.70 -0.62 -13.14
N LEU A 21 -8.99 0.10 -12.29
CA LEU A 21 -7.78 0.82 -12.70
C LEU A 21 -6.66 -0.15 -13.09
N LEU A 22 -6.50 -1.23 -12.34
CA LEU A 22 -5.44 -2.19 -12.56
C LEU A 22 -5.66 -3.05 -13.81
N ILE A 23 -6.90 -3.37 -14.13
CA ILE A 23 -7.23 -4.14 -15.34
C ILE A 23 -6.71 -3.43 -16.59
N GLN A 24 -6.69 -2.10 -16.58
CA GLN A 24 -6.22 -1.31 -17.72
C GLN A 24 -4.71 -1.14 -17.74
N THR A 25 -4.01 -1.61 -16.71
CA THR A 25 -2.56 -1.42 -16.60
C THR A 25 -1.84 -2.58 -17.29
N GLU A 26 -0.97 -2.22 -18.24
CA GLU A 26 -0.18 -3.21 -18.94
C GLU A 26 0.74 -3.98 -18.00
N GLY A 27 0.86 -5.29 -18.22
CA GLY A 27 1.73 -6.15 -17.45
C GLY A 27 1.05 -6.85 -16.27
N ILE A 28 -0.16 -6.44 -15.91
CA ILE A 28 -0.90 -7.10 -14.84
C ILE A 28 -1.77 -8.21 -15.44
N GLU A 29 -1.55 -9.44 -14.97
CA GLU A 29 -2.25 -10.60 -15.49
C GLU A 29 -3.42 -11.00 -14.61
N ASN A 30 -3.19 -11.13 -13.31
CA ASN A 30 -4.21 -11.57 -12.37
C ASN A 30 -4.35 -10.59 -11.23
N ILE A 31 -5.60 -10.31 -10.85
CA ILE A 31 -5.93 -9.45 -9.73
C ILE A 31 -6.83 -10.22 -8.80
N CYS A 32 -6.42 -10.39 -7.56
CA CYS A 32 -7.23 -10.99 -6.51
C CYS A 32 -7.54 -9.94 -5.46
N THR A 33 -8.73 -10.03 -4.87
CA THR A 33 -9.16 -9.08 -3.84
C THR A 33 -9.46 -9.82 -2.54
N ALA A 34 -9.17 -9.16 -1.42
CA ALA A 34 -9.46 -9.67 -0.09
C ALA A 34 -9.99 -8.52 0.77
N GLN A 35 -10.92 -8.82 1.68
CA GLN A 35 -11.50 -7.83 2.57
C GLN A 35 -10.95 -7.91 3.99
N SER A 36 -10.05 -8.85 4.24
CA SER A 36 -9.46 -9.08 5.55
C SER A 36 -8.11 -9.77 5.42
N GLY A 37 -7.34 -9.75 6.50
CA GLY A 37 -6.08 -10.50 6.54
C GLY A 37 -6.29 -11.99 6.41
N LEU A 38 -7.38 -12.51 6.98
CA LEU A 38 -7.70 -13.93 6.89
C LEU A 38 -7.96 -14.35 5.44
N GLN A 39 -8.76 -13.55 4.71
CA GLN A 39 -9.00 -13.82 3.29
C GLN A 39 -7.70 -13.77 2.49
N LEU A 40 -6.82 -12.83 2.79
CA LEU A 40 -5.54 -12.75 2.12
C LEU A 40 -4.70 -14.00 2.38
N ASN A 41 -4.66 -14.48 3.62
CA ASN A 41 -3.92 -15.69 3.95
C ASN A 41 -4.40 -16.87 3.10
N ASP A 42 -5.70 -17.02 2.92
CA ASP A 42 -6.26 -18.08 2.07
C ASP A 42 -5.78 -17.92 0.63
N LEU A 43 -5.79 -16.69 0.10
CA LEU A 43 -5.30 -16.45 -1.25
C LEU A 43 -3.81 -16.77 -1.38
N MET A 44 -3.02 -16.46 -0.36
CA MET A 44 -1.57 -16.68 -0.39
C MET A 44 -1.20 -18.16 -0.32
N THR A 45 -2.09 -19.02 0.12
CA THR A 45 -1.85 -20.48 0.04
C THR A 45 -2.03 -21.01 -1.37
N LEU A 46 -2.78 -20.31 -2.21
CA LEU A 46 -3.13 -20.74 -3.56
C LEU A 46 -2.35 -20.00 -4.64
N HIS A 47 -1.89 -18.81 -4.35
CA HIS A 47 -1.26 -17.93 -5.34
C HIS A 47 0.00 -17.27 -4.78
N SER A 48 0.90 -16.93 -5.69
CA SER A 48 2.06 -16.08 -5.41
C SER A 48 1.80 -14.71 -6.00
N PHE A 49 1.93 -13.65 -5.19
CA PHE A 49 1.71 -12.29 -5.65
C PHE A 49 3.02 -11.53 -5.74
N HIS A 50 3.15 -10.71 -6.77
CA HIS A 50 4.31 -9.82 -6.96
C HIS A 50 4.10 -8.48 -6.27
N LEU A 51 2.86 -8.06 -6.14
CA LEU A 51 2.50 -6.73 -5.65
C LEU A 51 1.25 -6.82 -4.77
N TYR A 52 1.27 -6.08 -3.68
CA TYR A 52 0.13 -5.96 -2.77
C TYR A 52 -0.25 -4.50 -2.63
N ILE A 53 -1.55 -4.19 -2.73
CA ILE A 53 -2.09 -2.88 -2.39
C ILE A 53 -2.90 -3.07 -1.12
N ILE A 54 -2.47 -2.44 -0.03
CA ILE A 54 -2.97 -2.74 1.32
C ILE A 54 -3.57 -1.50 1.97
N ASP A 55 -4.78 -1.65 2.51
CA ASP A 55 -5.37 -0.73 3.46
C ASP A 55 -4.79 -1.02 4.85
N LEU A 56 -4.44 0.02 5.60
CA LEU A 56 -3.94 -0.16 6.96
C LEU A 56 -5.04 -0.59 7.94
N ASP A 57 -6.28 -0.17 7.69
CA ASP A 57 -7.40 -0.41 8.61
C ASP A 57 -8.21 -1.62 8.17
N LEU A 58 -7.75 -2.80 8.56
CA LEU A 58 -8.46 -4.04 8.29
C LEU A 58 -9.18 -4.51 9.56
N PRO A 59 -10.28 -5.28 9.41
CA PRO A 59 -11.09 -5.66 10.57
C PRO A 59 -10.42 -6.64 11.53
N ASP A 60 -9.47 -7.42 11.05
CA ASP A 60 -8.92 -8.54 11.81
C ASP A 60 -7.41 -8.47 12.07
N ILE A 61 -6.70 -7.53 11.44
CA ILE A 61 -5.25 -7.43 11.62
C ILE A 61 -4.80 -5.99 11.35
N ASP A 62 -3.80 -5.54 12.09
CA ASP A 62 -3.14 -4.27 11.79
C ASP A 62 -2.38 -4.39 10.46
N GLY A 63 -2.48 -3.35 9.63
CA GLY A 63 -1.83 -3.36 8.30
C GLY A 63 -0.32 -3.53 8.36
N PHE A 64 0.34 -2.96 9.36
CA PHE A 64 1.79 -3.11 9.51
C PHE A 64 2.17 -4.55 9.86
N GLU A 65 1.36 -5.20 10.69
CA GLU A 65 1.57 -6.62 11.01
C GLU A 65 1.37 -7.48 9.77
N LEU A 66 0.36 -7.17 8.98
CA LEU A 66 0.12 -7.89 7.72
C LEU A 66 1.31 -7.76 6.77
N ILE A 67 1.87 -6.56 6.64
CA ILE A 67 3.06 -6.33 5.81
C ILE A 67 4.21 -7.22 6.29
N HIS A 68 4.41 -7.28 7.60
CA HIS A 68 5.46 -8.12 8.17
C HIS A 68 5.27 -9.59 7.78
N GLN A 69 4.05 -10.09 7.90
CA GLN A 69 3.72 -11.47 7.52
C GLN A 69 3.95 -11.72 6.03
N ILE A 70 3.56 -10.78 5.18
CA ILE A 70 3.77 -10.90 3.73
C ILE A 70 5.27 -10.97 3.44
N LYS A 71 6.07 -10.10 4.04
CA LYS A 71 7.51 -10.05 3.77
C LYS A 71 8.23 -11.29 4.28
N GLN A 72 7.74 -11.94 5.33
CA GLN A 72 8.30 -13.20 5.79
C GLN A 72 8.11 -14.32 4.77
N LYS A 73 6.97 -14.33 4.08
CA LYS A 73 6.66 -15.35 3.07
C LYS A 73 7.24 -14.99 1.70
N SER A 74 7.26 -13.70 1.37
CA SER A 74 7.65 -13.22 0.05
C SER A 74 8.48 -11.94 0.20
N PRO A 75 9.76 -12.05 0.55
CA PRO A 75 10.61 -10.87 0.79
C PRO A 75 10.71 -9.93 -0.40
N GLU A 76 10.50 -10.44 -1.61
CA GLU A 76 10.65 -9.67 -2.85
C GLU A 76 9.36 -8.99 -3.28
N ALA A 77 8.23 -9.28 -2.62
CA ALA A 77 6.96 -8.68 -2.98
C ALA A 77 6.98 -7.18 -2.74
N LYS A 78 6.32 -6.43 -3.62
CA LYS A 78 6.20 -4.98 -3.49
C LYS A 78 4.92 -4.61 -2.76
N ILE A 79 5.00 -3.60 -1.91
CA ILE A 79 3.90 -3.17 -1.05
C ILE A 79 3.54 -1.73 -1.36
N ILE A 80 2.29 -1.50 -1.75
CA ILE A 80 1.72 -0.15 -1.89
C ILE A 80 0.67 0.01 -0.82
N ILE A 81 0.76 1.07 -0.04
CA ILE A 81 -0.24 1.40 0.97
C ILE A 81 -1.23 2.39 0.38
N SER A 82 -2.52 2.08 0.50
CA SER A 82 -3.61 2.99 0.19
C SER A 82 -4.38 3.23 1.48
N THR A 83 -4.30 4.42 2.04
CA THR A 83 -4.81 4.69 3.37
C THR A 83 -5.63 5.98 3.43
N MET A 84 -6.58 6.02 4.38
CA MET A 84 -7.29 7.24 4.71
C MET A 84 -6.56 8.06 5.78
N HIS A 85 -5.52 7.50 6.39
CA HIS A 85 -4.78 8.17 7.44
C HIS A 85 -3.85 9.24 6.87
N GLU A 86 -4.14 10.50 7.21
CA GLU A 86 -3.36 11.66 6.76
C GLU A 86 -2.76 12.41 7.95
N GLU A 87 -2.73 11.79 9.12
CA GLU A 87 -2.17 12.39 10.32
C GLU A 87 -0.64 12.40 10.27
N ILE A 88 -0.06 13.47 10.75
CA ILE A 88 1.40 13.64 10.71
C ILE A 88 2.13 12.51 11.43
N TRP A 89 1.58 12.01 12.54
CA TRP A 89 2.25 10.96 13.33
C TRP A 89 2.43 9.64 12.59
N ILE A 90 1.54 9.33 11.63
CA ILE A 90 1.62 8.07 10.92
C ILE A 90 2.68 8.09 9.80
N VAL A 91 3.08 9.29 9.38
CA VAL A 91 4.01 9.45 8.25
C VAL A 91 5.33 8.74 8.53
N ASN A 92 5.82 8.82 9.77
CA ASN A 92 7.05 8.12 10.16
C ASN A 92 6.94 6.61 10.00
N LYS A 93 5.81 6.04 10.37
CA LYS A 93 5.59 4.59 10.24
C LYS A 93 5.51 4.17 8.79
N LEU A 94 4.97 5.03 7.93
CA LEU A 94 4.80 4.72 6.51
C LEU A 94 6.10 4.84 5.73
N LYS A 95 7.06 5.58 6.22
CA LYS A 95 8.41 5.64 5.65
C LYS A 95 9.22 4.45 6.14
N HIS A 96 8.81 3.26 5.74
CA HIS A 96 9.42 2.00 6.18
C HIS A 96 10.08 1.29 4.99
N PRO A 97 11.22 0.60 5.19
CA PRO A 97 11.87 -0.10 4.09
C PRO A 97 11.01 -1.12 3.37
N ASP A 98 10.06 -1.74 4.08
CA ASP A 98 9.17 -2.76 3.50
C ASP A 98 8.00 -2.16 2.72
N ILE A 99 7.81 -0.85 2.79
CA ILE A 99 6.74 -0.15 2.06
C ILE A 99 7.36 0.54 0.86
N ASP A 100 6.85 0.23 -0.32
CA ASP A 100 7.39 0.74 -1.57
C ASP A 100 6.68 1.98 -2.07
N ALA A 101 5.41 2.15 -1.72
CA ALA A 101 4.66 3.35 -2.10
C ALA A 101 3.55 3.65 -1.12
N VAL A 102 3.20 4.93 -1.01
CA VAL A 102 2.08 5.38 -0.20
C VAL A 102 1.22 6.33 -1.04
N VAL A 103 -0.06 6.03 -1.11
CA VAL A 103 -1.07 6.93 -1.67
C VAL A 103 -2.19 7.10 -0.66
N PHE A 104 -2.83 8.27 -0.66
CA PHE A 104 -4.00 8.49 0.19
C PHE A 104 -5.27 8.17 -0.59
N LYS A 105 -6.25 7.55 0.07
CA LYS A 105 -7.49 7.11 -0.59
C LYS A 105 -8.26 8.26 -1.22
N SER A 106 -8.16 9.45 -0.64
CA SER A 106 -8.82 10.64 -1.19
C SER A 106 -8.36 10.96 -2.62
N SER A 107 -7.18 10.53 -3.02
CA SER A 107 -6.63 10.79 -4.33
C SER A 107 -6.00 9.55 -4.97
N ALA A 108 -6.35 8.35 -4.50
CA ALA A 108 -5.74 7.12 -5.01
C ALA A 108 -5.99 6.93 -6.50
N GLY A 109 -7.18 7.29 -7.00
CA GLY A 109 -7.51 7.18 -8.41
C GLY A 109 -6.58 7.99 -9.29
N GLU A 110 -6.04 9.09 -8.77
CA GLU A 110 -5.13 9.96 -9.50
C GLU A 110 -3.69 9.43 -9.50
N TYR A 111 -3.25 8.85 -8.36
CA TYR A 111 -1.84 8.54 -8.16
C TYR A 111 -1.50 7.05 -8.18
N ILE A 112 -2.47 6.15 -8.15
CA ILE A 112 -2.19 4.73 -8.03
C ILE A 112 -1.39 4.17 -9.22
N GLN A 113 -1.72 4.61 -10.43
CA GLN A 113 -1.00 4.13 -11.61
C GLN A 113 0.44 4.61 -11.62
N LYS A 114 0.67 5.85 -11.19
CA LYS A 114 2.03 6.38 -11.09
C LYS A 114 2.82 5.64 -10.02
N ALA A 115 2.18 5.31 -8.89
CA ALA A 115 2.79 4.50 -7.85
C ALA A 115 3.19 3.13 -8.40
N LEU A 116 2.29 2.47 -9.13
CA LEU A 116 2.57 1.18 -9.75
C LEU A 116 3.77 1.25 -10.67
N GLN A 117 3.79 2.20 -11.59
CA GLN A 117 4.88 2.33 -12.55
C GLN A 117 6.21 2.57 -11.86
N THR A 118 6.22 3.40 -10.82
CA THR A 118 7.43 3.73 -10.08
C THR A 118 7.96 2.52 -9.32
N VAL A 119 7.07 1.82 -8.63
CA VAL A 119 7.43 0.64 -7.83
C VAL A 119 7.93 -0.50 -8.72
N LEU A 120 7.33 -0.69 -9.88
CA LEU A 120 7.75 -1.73 -10.81
C LEU A 120 9.14 -1.45 -11.41
N LYS A 121 9.59 -0.21 -11.36
CA LYS A 121 10.96 0.16 -11.75
C LYS A 121 11.94 0.03 -10.59
N GLY A 122 11.49 -0.46 -9.45
CA GLY A 122 12.34 -0.65 -8.27
C GLY A 122 12.55 0.59 -7.43
N LYS A 123 11.72 1.61 -7.60
CA LYS A 123 11.84 2.87 -6.87
C LYS A 123 10.67 3.07 -5.90
N LYS A 124 10.91 3.83 -4.84
CA LYS A 124 9.87 4.21 -3.89
C LYS A 124 9.03 5.34 -4.47
N TYR A 125 7.74 5.36 -4.11
CA TYR A 125 6.83 6.43 -4.52
C TYR A 125 6.00 6.91 -3.34
N TYR A 126 5.92 8.22 -3.18
CA TYR A 126 5.06 8.84 -2.18
C TYR A 126 4.24 9.93 -2.87
N CYS A 127 2.91 9.90 -2.70
CA CYS A 127 2.07 10.90 -3.35
C CYS A 127 2.41 12.32 -2.84
N PRO A 128 2.06 13.36 -3.61
CA PRO A 128 2.46 14.72 -3.23
C PRO A 128 2.01 15.14 -1.84
N GLN A 129 0.79 14.76 -1.43
CA GLN A 129 0.29 15.10 -0.11
C GLN A 129 1.09 14.43 1.00
N PHE A 130 1.52 13.18 0.79
CA PHE A 130 2.38 12.50 1.75
C PHE A 130 3.71 13.23 1.89
N GLN A 131 4.31 13.63 0.78
CA GLN A 131 5.58 14.34 0.81
C GLN A 131 5.46 15.66 1.57
N LYS A 132 4.35 16.36 1.40
CA LYS A 132 4.09 17.60 2.12
C LYS A 132 4.00 17.36 3.63
N LEU A 133 3.24 16.34 4.05
CA LEU A 133 3.11 15.98 5.45
C LEU A 133 4.45 15.54 6.05
N TYR A 134 5.26 14.84 5.30
CA TYR A 134 6.56 14.41 5.77
C TYR A 134 7.48 15.59 6.07
N LYS A 135 7.45 16.63 5.23
CA LYS A 135 8.21 17.85 5.47
C LYS A 135 7.70 18.61 6.69
N GLU A 136 6.37 18.65 6.87
CA GLU A 136 5.76 19.29 8.04
C GLU A 136 6.13 18.54 9.33
N LYS A 137 6.18 17.21 9.26
CA LYS A 137 6.59 16.38 10.39
C LYS A 137 8.00 16.76 10.87
N ASP A 138 8.93 16.96 9.95
CA ASP A 138 10.29 17.34 10.30
C ASP A 138 10.35 18.65 11.06
N LYS A 139 9.55 19.63 10.66
CA LYS A 139 9.49 20.92 11.35
C LYS A 139 8.91 20.78 12.76
N ILE A 140 7.88 19.95 12.92
CA ILE A 140 7.23 19.73 14.20
C ILE A 140 8.09 18.85 15.11
N GLY A 141 8.77 17.85 14.53
CA GLY A 141 9.56 16.91 15.28
C GLY A 141 10.70 17.51 16.08
N HIS A 142 11.22 18.65 15.68
CA HIS A 142 12.30 19.31 16.41
C HIS A 142 11.81 20.00 17.69
N THR A 143 10.57 20.45 17.70
CA THR A 143 10.04 21.17 18.85
C THR A 143 9.86 20.31 20.09
N PRO A 144 9.22 19.14 19.98
CA PRO A 144 9.06 18.25 21.15
C PRO A 144 10.40 17.72 21.65
N ASP A 145 11.34 17.49 20.77
CA ASP A 145 12.63 16.91 21.15
C ASP A 145 13.49 17.85 21.97
N THR A 146 13.21 19.12 21.91
CA THR A 146 13.96 20.10 22.68
C THR A 146 13.40 20.30 24.09
N LEU A 147 12.29 19.68 24.38
CA LEU A 147 11.67 19.76 25.70
C LEU A 147 12.21 18.67 26.61
#